data_7880d166cbf8e9bb5fe682e1542f9a51
#
_entry.id   7880d166cbf8e9bb5fe682e1542f9a51
#
_cell.length_a   1.000
_cell.length_b   1.000
_cell.length_c   1.000
_cell.angle_alpha   90.00
_cell.angle_beta   90.00
_cell.angle_gamma   90.00
#
_symmetry.space_group_name_H-M   'P 1'
#
loop_
_entity.id
_entity.type
_entity.pdbx_description
1 polymer ?
#
loop_
_entity_poly.entity_id
_entity_poly.type
_entity_poly.pdbx_seq_one_letter_code
_entity_poly.pdbx_strand_id
1 'polypeptide(L)'
;GIAGISFCEQLEKHHKSYLVIDSGANAATKVSGGVFNPVVLKRFTIAWKAKEEMARSLLFYKELSSKLKIPIVYETSVLRILNSVQEQNDWIVASDRIELSPYLDSEILKNNNPNIKAPFGFGKVKVAGRIFPSVLLESYRSYLLEKSALISETFDHSQLSEEGSRVYYKDIVSSKVVFSEGIGGLKNPYFPKGPFIRGKEHFIPNKGEYVTIKAPELKLKTLLKGPIFVMPWGEDLYKVGASYKREDSSSGITEESRDIVLTKLRKMIACDFEVVSQEAGIRPTTKDRRPFLGSMVNSPNMDIKRCV
;
A
#
# COMPACT_ATOMS: atom_id res chain seq x y z
N GLY A 1 -8.60 0.25 -7.57
CA GLY A 1 -7.59 0.08 -6.52
C GLY A 1 -8.22 -0.27 -5.16
N ILE A 2 -7.38 -0.37 -4.12
CA ILE A 2 -7.80 -0.86 -2.79
C ILE A 2 -8.93 -0.03 -2.16
N ALA A 3 -8.95 1.28 -2.38
CA ALA A 3 -10.00 2.17 -1.88
C ALA A 3 -11.37 1.86 -2.52
N GLY A 4 -11.39 1.67 -3.84
CA GLY A 4 -12.60 1.28 -4.56
C GLY A 4 -13.12 -0.07 -4.10
N ILE A 5 -12.24 -1.06 -3.96
CA ILE A 5 -12.60 -2.40 -3.44
C ILE A 5 -13.24 -2.28 -2.05
N SER A 6 -12.59 -1.58 -1.13
CA SER A 6 -13.13 -1.40 0.23
C SER A 6 -14.49 -0.72 0.22
N PHE A 7 -14.72 0.21 -0.70
CA PHE A 7 -15.99 0.89 -0.84
C PHE A 7 -17.07 -0.03 -1.42
N CYS A 8 -16.76 -0.79 -2.46
CA CYS A 8 -17.70 -1.78 -3.04
C CYS A 8 -18.16 -2.80 -2.00
N GLU A 9 -17.23 -3.32 -1.18
CA GLU A 9 -17.57 -4.24 -0.10
C GLU A 9 -18.51 -3.62 0.95
N GLN A 10 -18.34 -2.32 1.26
CA GLN A 10 -19.28 -1.63 2.14
C GLN A 10 -20.66 -1.46 1.48
N LEU A 11 -20.72 -1.17 0.19
CA LEU A 11 -21.98 -1.10 -0.55
C LEU A 11 -22.70 -2.45 -0.54
N GLU A 12 -22.00 -3.55 -0.76
CA GLU A 12 -22.57 -4.89 -0.70
C GLU A 12 -23.10 -5.25 0.70
N LYS A 13 -22.34 -4.95 1.75
CA LYS A 13 -22.79 -5.13 3.14
C LYS A 13 -24.07 -4.36 3.47
N HIS A 14 -24.30 -3.25 2.78
CA HIS A 14 -25.50 -2.43 2.92
C HIS A 14 -26.55 -2.64 1.82
N HIS A 15 -26.45 -3.71 1.04
CA HIS A 15 -27.37 -4.06 -0.04
C HIS A 15 -27.59 -2.91 -1.05
N LYS A 16 -26.54 -2.15 -1.37
CA LYS A 16 -26.56 -1.08 -2.35
C LYS A 16 -26.02 -1.58 -3.68
N SER A 17 -26.75 -1.26 -4.76
CA SER A 17 -26.26 -1.51 -6.12
C SER A 17 -25.13 -0.54 -6.47
N TYR A 18 -24.21 -0.99 -7.29
CA TYR A 18 -23.10 -0.19 -7.78
C TYR A 18 -22.58 -0.71 -9.12
N LEU A 19 -21.90 0.15 -9.85
CA LEU A 19 -21.16 -0.17 -11.06
C LEU A 19 -19.76 0.45 -10.94
N VAL A 20 -18.74 -0.31 -11.28
CA VAL A 20 -17.35 0.14 -11.26
C VAL A 20 -16.91 0.43 -12.70
N ILE A 21 -16.23 1.55 -12.89
CA ILE A 21 -15.56 1.89 -14.15
C ILE A 21 -14.06 1.93 -13.86
N ASP A 22 -13.31 1.02 -14.47
CA ASP A 22 -11.86 0.87 -14.22
C ASP A 22 -11.18 0.23 -15.43
N SER A 23 -10.25 0.92 -16.04
CA SER A 23 -9.45 0.41 -17.16
C SER A 23 -8.47 -0.70 -16.79
N GLY A 24 -8.20 -0.90 -15.49
CA GLY A 24 -7.16 -1.82 -15.01
C GLY A 24 -5.73 -1.27 -15.13
N ALA A 25 -5.55 -0.04 -15.63
CA ALA A 25 -4.24 0.56 -15.80
C ALA A 25 -3.65 1.05 -14.46
N ASN A 26 -2.35 0.85 -14.29
CA ASN A 26 -1.43 1.53 -13.37
C ASN A 26 -1.94 1.89 -11.96
N ALA A 27 -2.48 0.94 -11.21
CA ALA A 27 -2.78 1.17 -9.81
C ALA A 27 -1.51 1.06 -8.94
N ALA A 28 -1.23 2.06 -8.10
CA ALA A 28 -0.17 1.98 -7.09
C ALA A 28 -0.32 0.74 -6.19
N THR A 29 -1.55 0.32 -5.96
CA THR A 29 -1.90 -0.91 -5.24
C THR A 29 -1.26 -2.14 -5.90
N LYS A 30 -1.27 -2.28 -7.22
CA LYS A 30 -0.73 -3.44 -7.93
C LYS A 30 0.77 -3.61 -7.69
N VAL A 31 1.50 -2.50 -7.67
CA VAL A 31 2.97 -2.47 -7.49
C VAL A 31 3.38 -2.58 -6.02
N SER A 32 2.49 -2.29 -5.09
CA SER A 32 2.80 -2.23 -3.67
C SER A 32 3.28 -3.57 -3.11
N GLY A 33 4.19 -3.54 -2.13
CA GLY A 33 4.63 -4.72 -1.38
C GLY A 33 3.57 -5.29 -0.45
N GLY A 34 2.48 -4.55 -0.22
CA GLY A 34 1.37 -4.96 0.62
C GLY A 34 1.67 -5.10 2.10
N VAL A 35 2.81 -4.64 2.57
CA VAL A 35 3.22 -4.76 3.98
C VAL A 35 2.29 -3.96 4.88
N PHE A 36 1.78 -4.61 5.92
CA PHE A 36 1.13 -3.96 7.05
C PHE A 36 2.00 -4.11 8.31
N ASN A 37 2.12 -3.02 9.05
CA ASN A 37 2.97 -2.93 10.22
C ASN A 37 2.52 -1.75 11.10
N PRO A 38 2.19 -1.97 12.38
CA PRO A 38 1.68 -0.92 13.26
C PRO A 38 2.73 0.07 13.75
N VAL A 39 4.02 -0.18 13.50
CA VAL A 39 5.13 0.58 14.06
C VAL A 39 5.89 1.36 13.00
N VAL A 40 6.14 2.63 13.23
CA VAL A 40 7.04 3.46 12.42
C VAL A 40 8.48 3.10 12.76
N LEU A 41 9.03 2.10 12.07
CA LEU A 41 10.33 1.46 12.37
C LEU A 41 11.57 2.37 12.29
N LYS A 42 11.43 3.58 11.77
CA LYS A 42 12.50 4.60 11.77
C LYS A 42 12.58 5.36 13.10
N ARG A 43 11.46 5.45 13.82
CA ARG A 43 11.32 6.30 15.02
C ARG A 43 10.94 5.49 16.26
N PHE A 44 10.64 4.21 16.08
CA PHE A 44 10.07 3.34 17.11
C PHE A 44 8.85 3.98 17.78
N THR A 45 7.89 4.38 16.99
CA THR A 45 6.63 4.99 17.44
C THR A 45 5.45 4.26 16.82
N ILE A 46 4.31 4.29 17.50
CA ILE A 46 3.07 3.73 16.95
C ILE A 46 2.60 4.53 15.72
N ALA A 47 2.09 3.86 14.70
CA ALA A 47 1.47 4.51 13.56
C ALA A 47 0.11 5.09 13.96
N TRP A 48 -0.34 6.11 13.24
CA TRP A 48 -1.62 6.75 13.50
C TRP A 48 -2.77 5.73 13.46
N LYS A 49 -3.58 5.69 14.52
CA LYS A 49 -4.71 4.74 14.69
C LYS A 49 -4.36 3.25 14.46
N ALA A 50 -3.11 2.87 14.66
CA ALA A 50 -2.65 1.51 14.32
C ALA A 50 -3.46 0.41 15.00
N LYS A 51 -3.88 0.61 16.26
CA LYS A 51 -4.64 -0.40 17.01
C LYS A 51 -5.99 -0.70 16.34
N GLU A 52 -6.77 0.35 16.05
CA GLU A 52 -8.10 0.22 15.45
C GLU A 52 -8.00 -0.21 13.98
N GLU A 53 -7.10 0.41 13.22
CA GLU A 53 -6.96 0.16 11.79
C GLU A 53 -6.43 -1.25 11.49
N MET A 54 -5.47 -1.74 12.29
CA MET A 54 -4.95 -3.12 12.13
C MET A 54 -6.03 -4.17 12.34
N ALA A 55 -6.79 -4.06 13.43
CA ALA A 55 -7.85 -5.03 13.75
C ALA A 55 -8.93 -5.06 12.64
N ARG A 56 -9.39 -3.88 12.21
CA ARG A 56 -10.40 -3.75 11.14
C ARG A 56 -9.89 -4.25 9.80
N SER A 57 -8.67 -3.87 9.42
CA SER A 57 -8.10 -4.23 8.13
C SER A 57 -7.84 -5.73 8.03
N LEU A 58 -7.30 -6.36 9.07
CA LEU A 58 -7.06 -7.80 9.07
C LEU A 58 -8.36 -8.58 8.94
N LEU A 59 -9.40 -8.20 9.69
CA LEU A 59 -10.72 -8.81 9.57
C LEU A 59 -11.27 -8.65 8.15
N PHE A 60 -11.25 -7.44 7.62
CA PHE A 60 -11.71 -7.14 6.27
C PHE A 60 -11.02 -7.99 5.20
N TYR A 61 -9.68 -8.08 5.23
CA TYR A 61 -8.95 -8.87 4.24
C TYR A 61 -9.11 -10.37 4.42
N LYS A 62 -9.32 -10.87 5.64
CA LYS A 62 -9.67 -12.28 5.89
C LYS A 62 -11.07 -12.63 5.36
N GLU A 63 -12.06 -11.77 5.58
CA GLU A 63 -13.40 -11.91 5.01
C GLU A 63 -13.33 -11.92 3.47
N LEU A 64 -12.58 -10.98 2.90
CA LEU A 64 -12.41 -10.86 1.46
C LEU A 64 -11.65 -12.07 0.86
N SER A 65 -10.65 -12.59 1.56
CA SER A 65 -9.95 -13.82 1.21
C SER A 65 -10.90 -15.01 1.11
N SER A 66 -11.78 -15.15 2.10
CA SER A 66 -12.80 -16.20 2.14
C SER A 66 -13.83 -16.05 1.01
N LYS A 67 -14.31 -14.83 0.78
CA LYS A 67 -15.25 -14.49 -0.29
C LYS A 67 -14.70 -14.82 -1.68
N LEU A 68 -13.47 -14.42 -1.94
CA LEU A 68 -12.80 -14.62 -3.24
C LEU A 68 -12.15 -16.02 -3.36
N LYS A 69 -12.16 -16.83 -2.29
CA LYS A 69 -11.55 -18.17 -2.22
C LYS A 69 -10.06 -18.17 -2.59
N ILE A 70 -9.33 -17.14 -2.20
CA ILE A 70 -7.90 -16.98 -2.47
C ILE A 70 -7.15 -16.51 -1.21
N PRO A 71 -5.89 -16.93 -1.00
CA PRO A 71 -5.08 -16.47 0.12
C PRO A 71 -4.58 -15.04 -0.18
N ILE A 72 -5.20 -14.02 0.44
CA ILE A 72 -4.80 -12.62 0.29
C ILE A 72 -3.86 -12.19 1.40
N VAL A 73 -4.03 -12.73 2.62
CA VAL A 73 -3.31 -12.28 3.82
C VAL A 73 -2.22 -13.28 4.17
N TYR A 74 -1.02 -12.78 4.41
CA TYR A 74 0.09 -13.53 4.95
C TYR A 74 0.60 -12.85 6.22
N GLU A 75 0.21 -13.39 7.38
CA GLU A 75 0.68 -12.91 8.68
C GLU A 75 2.09 -13.44 8.93
N THR A 76 3.02 -12.55 9.24
CA THR A 76 4.41 -12.86 9.56
C THR A 76 5.00 -11.73 10.39
N SER A 77 6.20 -11.91 10.90
CA SER A 77 6.92 -10.87 11.62
C SER A 77 7.74 -9.98 10.68
N VAL A 78 8.08 -8.78 11.16
CA VAL A 78 9.14 -7.96 10.55
C VAL A 78 10.37 -8.02 11.44
N LEU A 79 11.51 -8.41 10.86
CA LEU A 79 12.81 -8.29 11.46
C LEU A 79 13.45 -6.96 11.07
N ARG A 80 13.63 -6.06 12.03
CA ARG A 80 14.30 -4.77 11.84
C ARG A 80 15.79 -4.95 12.13
N ILE A 81 16.66 -4.81 11.13
CA ILE A 81 18.11 -4.80 11.30
C ILE A 81 18.49 -3.64 12.23
N LEU A 82 19.17 -3.91 13.29
CA LEU A 82 19.74 -2.92 14.19
C LEU A 82 21.16 -2.59 13.75
N ASN A 83 21.56 -1.32 13.80
CA ASN A 83 22.83 -0.87 13.22
C ASN A 83 23.87 -0.50 14.29
N SER A 84 23.49 -0.48 15.56
CA SER A 84 24.37 -0.15 16.69
C SER A 84 23.81 -0.64 18.01
N VAL A 85 24.65 -0.65 19.04
CA VAL A 85 24.23 -0.88 20.43
C VAL A 85 23.22 0.17 20.89
N GLN A 86 23.37 1.42 20.41
CA GLN A 86 22.39 2.47 20.71
C GLN A 86 21.02 2.11 20.15
N GLU A 87 20.91 1.64 18.89
CA GLU A 87 19.63 1.19 18.34
C GLU A 87 19.05 -0.03 19.08
N GLN A 88 19.87 -0.92 19.63
CA GLN A 88 19.40 -2.01 20.51
C GLN A 88 18.76 -1.45 21.78
N ASN A 89 19.42 -0.51 22.45
CA ASN A 89 18.91 0.14 23.66
C ASN A 89 17.60 0.90 23.35
N ASP A 90 17.58 1.67 22.26
CA ASP A 90 16.38 2.41 21.81
C ASP A 90 15.22 1.45 21.52
N TRP A 91 15.50 0.27 20.94
CA TRP A 91 14.50 -0.76 20.70
C TRP A 91 13.94 -1.33 21.99
N ILE A 92 14.80 -1.68 22.97
CA ILE A 92 14.39 -2.21 24.27
C ILE A 92 13.50 -1.18 24.98
N VAL A 93 13.96 0.06 25.08
CA VAL A 93 13.17 1.15 25.68
C VAL A 93 11.85 1.36 24.98
N ALA A 94 11.81 1.24 23.65
CA ALA A 94 10.57 1.34 22.90
C ALA A 94 9.63 0.16 23.16
N SER A 95 10.16 -1.05 23.28
CA SER A 95 9.36 -2.26 23.54
C SER A 95 8.67 -2.26 24.91
N ASP A 96 9.18 -1.50 25.87
CA ASP A 96 8.58 -1.35 27.19
C ASP A 96 7.46 -0.32 27.24
N ARG A 97 7.30 0.50 26.20
CA ARG A 97 6.20 1.48 26.13
C ARG A 97 4.88 0.77 25.97
N ILE A 98 3.88 1.18 26.74
CA ILE A 98 2.56 0.54 26.83
C ILE A 98 1.85 0.43 25.47
N GLU A 99 2.05 1.44 24.60
CA GLU A 99 1.47 1.48 23.25
C GLU A 99 2.23 0.61 22.23
N LEU A 100 3.48 0.22 22.49
CA LEU A 100 4.33 -0.53 21.59
C LEU A 100 4.57 -1.98 22.05
N SER A 101 4.50 -2.26 23.36
CA SER A 101 4.73 -3.60 23.92
C SER A 101 3.85 -4.71 23.33
N PRO A 102 2.60 -4.46 22.86
CA PRO A 102 1.84 -5.48 22.16
C PRO A 102 2.45 -5.88 20.81
N TYR A 103 3.23 -5.00 20.21
CA TYR A 103 3.73 -5.14 18.84
C TYR A 103 5.21 -5.46 18.75
N LEU A 104 6.03 -4.97 19.69
CA LEU A 104 7.46 -5.21 19.70
C LEU A 104 7.82 -6.37 20.63
N ASP A 105 8.80 -7.15 20.21
CA ASP A 105 9.47 -8.10 21.06
C ASP A 105 10.60 -7.38 21.80
N SER A 106 10.73 -7.56 23.11
CA SER A 106 11.80 -6.94 23.92
C SER A 106 13.15 -7.63 23.72
N GLU A 107 13.14 -8.87 23.26
CA GLU A 107 14.37 -9.62 23.01
C GLU A 107 15.01 -9.18 21.68
N ILE A 108 16.33 -8.91 21.74
CA ILE A 108 17.14 -8.69 20.53
C ILE A 108 17.55 -10.05 19.97
N LEU A 109 17.02 -10.36 18.78
CA LEU A 109 17.31 -11.62 18.13
C LEU A 109 18.71 -11.62 17.50
N LYS A 110 19.49 -12.65 17.77
CA LYS A 110 20.78 -12.86 17.11
C LYS A 110 20.60 -13.20 15.64
N ASN A 111 21.54 -12.76 14.81
CA ASN A 111 21.56 -13.14 13.41
C ASN A 111 22.23 -14.51 13.23
N ASN A 112 21.46 -15.51 12.85
CA ASN A 112 21.93 -16.85 12.53
C ASN A 112 21.99 -17.12 11.02
N ASN A 113 21.69 -16.11 10.17
CA ASN A 113 21.76 -16.23 8.72
C ASN A 113 23.01 -15.49 8.21
N PRO A 114 24.06 -16.19 7.75
CA PRO A 114 25.30 -15.55 7.30
C PRO A 114 25.09 -14.66 6.06
N ASN A 115 23.99 -14.87 5.33
CA ASN A 115 23.66 -14.11 4.14
C ASN A 115 22.90 -12.80 4.45
N ILE A 116 22.68 -12.49 5.75
CA ILE A 116 22.11 -11.21 6.19
C ILE A 116 23.16 -10.43 6.98
N LYS A 117 23.39 -9.17 6.61
CA LYS A 117 24.31 -8.27 7.31
C LYS A 117 23.61 -7.59 8.48
N ALA A 118 23.61 -8.22 9.65
CA ALA A 118 22.99 -7.71 10.87
C ALA A 118 23.88 -7.98 12.10
N PRO A 119 25.03 -7.29 12.23
CA PRO A 119 25.98 -7.56 13.29
C PRO A 119 25.44 -7.23 14.69
N PHE A 120 24.46 -6.33 14.78
CA PHE A 120 23.77 -5.98 16.03
C PHE A 120 22.42 -6.70 16.19
N GLY A 121 22.15 -7.74 15.37
CA GLY A 121 20.90 -8.51 15.45
C GLY A 121 19.67 -7.76 14.97
N PHE A 122 18.52 -8.23 15.45
CA PHE A 122 17.22 -7.76 14.99
C PHE A 122 16.29 -7.42 16.15
N GLY A 123 15.54 -6.33 15.99
CA GLY A 123 14.28 -6.14 16.70
C GLY A 123 13.15 -6.81 15.93
N LYS A 124 12.22 -7.48 16.61
CA LYS A 124 11.11 -8.19 15.98
C LYS A 124 9.79 -7.48 16.22
N VAL A 125 9.05 -7.17 15.15
CA VAL A 125 7.65 -6.78 15.22
C VAL A 125 6.79 -8.03 15.13
N LYS A 126 6.01 -8.30 16.18
CA LYS A 126 5.21 -9.53 16.33
C LYS A 126 3.98 -9.54 15.44
N VAL A 127 3.28 -8.40 15.36
CA VAL A 127 2.00 -8.26 14.65
C VAL A 127 2.24 -7.47 13.37
N ALA A 128 2.57 -8.19 12.31
CA ALA A 128 2.83 -7.63 10.99
C ALA A 128 2.53 -8.68 9.92
N GLY A 129 2.71 -8.31 8.67
CA GLY A 129 2.53 -9.21 7.55
C GLY A 129 2.40 -8.45 6.25
N ARG A 130 1.77 -9.10 5.30
CA ARG A 130 1.47 -8.51 4.00
C ARG A 130 0.15 -9.04 3.45
N ILE A 131 -0.47 -8.24 2.64
CA ILE A 131 -1.47 -8.70 1.69
C ILE A 131 -0.79 -8.92 0.33
N PHE A 132 -1.44 -9.64 -0.57
CA PHE A 132 -1.00 -9.80 -1.97
C PHE A 132 -1.81 -8.87 -2.88
N PRO A 133 -1.38 -7.61 -3.12
CA PRO A 133 -2.25 -6.61 -3.73
C PRO A 133 -2.57 -6.87 -5.20
N SER A 134 -1.63 -7.45 -5.97
CA SER A 134 -1.87 -7.83 -7.37
C SER A 134 -2.91 -8.94 -7.46
N VAL A 135 -2.76 -9.99 -6.64
CA VAL A 135 -3.72 -11.10 -6.56
C VAL A 135 -5.11 -10.60 -6.16
N LEU A 136 -5.17 -9.73 -5.14
CA LEU A 136 -6.43 -9.11 -4.73
C LEU A 136 -7.10 -8.34 -5.87
N LEU A 137 -6.36 -7.48 -6.57
CA LEU A 137 -6.92 -6.66 -7.64
C LEU A 137 -7.44 -7.52 -8.80
N GLU A 138 -6.66 -8.51 -9.22
CA GLU A 138 -7.03 -9.41 -10.32
C GLU A 138 -8.26 -10.24 -9.97
N SER A 139 -8.29 -10.86 -8.79
CA SER A 139 -9.42 -11.67 -8.35
C SER A 139 -10.68 -10.84 -8.10
N TYR A 140 -10.53 -9.63 -7.56
CA TYR A 140 -11.69 -8.76 -7.37
C TYR A 140 -12.24 -8.24 -8.70
N ARG A 141 -11.35 -8.01 -9.68
CA ARG A 141 -11.76 -7.64 -11.04
C ARG A 141 -12.57 -8.76 -11.70
N SER A 142 -12.11 -10.02 -11.58
CA SER A 142 -12.86 -11.20 -12.06
C SER A 142 -14.23 -11.31 -11.39
N TYR A 143 -14.28 -11.16 -10.07
CA TYR A 143 -15.52 -11.13 -9.30
C TYR A 143 -16.50 -10.05 -9.78
N LEU A 144 -16.04 -8.85 -10.08
CA LEU A 144 -16.89 -7.77 -10.60
C LEU A 144 -17.39 -8.07 -12.02
N LEU A 145 -16.57 -8.71 -12.86
CA LEU A 145 -16.98 -9.13 -14.21
C LEU A 145 -18.06 -10.20 -14.15
N GLU A 146 -17.91 -11.20 -13.30
CA GLU A 146 -18.94 -12.26 -13.10
C GLU A 146 -20.27 -11.67 -12.63
N LYS A 147 -20.25 -10.62 -11.84
CA LYS A 147 -21.44 -9.89 -11.38
C LYS A 147 -22.00 -8.89 -12.40
N SER A 148 -21.37 -8.73 -13.56
CA SER A 148 -21.68 -7.65 -14.50
C SER A 148 -21.64 -6.25 -13.87
N ALA A 149 -20.76 -6.07 -12.88
CA ALA A 149 -20.59 -4.83 -12.11
C ALA A 149 -19.32 -4.05 -12.49
N LEU A 150 -18.68 -4.37 -13.63
CA LEU A 150 -17.48 -3.70 -14.12
C LEU A 150 -17.60 -3.30 -15.58
N ILE A 151 -17.35 -2.04 -15.85
CA ILE A 151 -17.05 -1.53 -17.20
C ILE A 151 -15.53 -1.32 -17.29
N SER A 152 -14.92 -2.05 -18.24
CA SER A 152 -13.45 -2.04 -18.43
C SER A 152 -13.05 -0.89 -19.38
N GLU A 153 -13.10 0.34 -18.88
CA GLU A 153 -12.72 1.54 -19.64
C GLU A 153 -12.06 2.60 -18.75
N THR A 154 -11.38 3.54 -19.38
CA THR A 154 -10.91 4.75 -18.67
C THR A 154 -12.10 5.69 -18.52
N PHE A 155 -12.34 6.15 -17.28
CA PHE A 155 -13.41 7.10 -16.99
C PHE A 155 -13.14 8.45 -17.69
N ASP A 156 -14.08 8.89 -18.48
CA ASP A 156 -14.03 10.19 -19.17
C ASP A 156 -14.85 11.23 -18.40
N HIS A 157 -14.17 12.10 -17.67
CA HIS A 157 -14.82 13.13 -16.85
C HIS A 157 -15.68 14.09 -17.67
N SER A 158 -15.43 14.24 -18.98
CA SER A 158 -16.24 15.11 -19.86
C SER A 158 -17.64 14.56 -20.16
N GLN A 159 -17.82 13.25 -19.98
CA GLN A 159 -19.10 12.57 -20.16
C GLN A 159 -19.96 12.54 -18.89
N LEU A 160 -19.46 13.12 -17.78
CA LEU A 160 -20.18 13.17 -16.54
C LEU A 160 -20.99 14.46 -16.44
N SER A 161 -22.26 14.34 -16.15
CA SER A 161 -23.17 15.47 -15.86
C SER A 161 -24.00 15.20 -14.61
N GLU A 162 -24.52 16.27 -14.05
CA GLU A 162 -25.37 16.23 -12.85
C GLU A 162 -26.65 17.01 -13.12
N GLU A 163 -27.79 16.39 -12.87
CA GLU A 163 -29.08 17.01 -13.03
C GLU A 163 -30.00 16.64 -11.85
N GLY A 164 -30.40 17.65 -11.10
CA GLY A 164 -31.16 17.48 -9.86
C GLY A 164 -30.40 16.63 -8.85
N SER A 165 -30.99 15.49 -8.45
CA SER A 165 -30.39 14.55 -7.51
C SER A 165 -29.72 13.34 -8.18
N ARG A 166 -29.49 13.40 -9.48
CA ARG A 166 -28.93 12.29 -10.24
C ARG A 166 -27.66 12.68 -10.95
N VAL A 167 -26.83 11.67 -11.18
CA VAL A 167 -25.58 11.76 -11.93
C VAL A 167 -25.72 10.90 -13.18
N TYR A 168 -25.33 11.44 -14.32
CA TYR A 168 -25.38 10.80 -15.63
C TYR A 168 -23.97 10.61 -16.17
N TYR A 169 -23.66 9.41 -16.59
CA TYR A 169 -22.42 9.08 -17.27
C TYR A 169 -22.76 8.23 -18.50
N LYS A 170 -22.63 8.78 -19.68
CA LYS A 170 -23.12 8.15 -20.94
C LYS A 170 -24.60 7.76 -20.77
N ASP A 171 -24.91 6.48 -20.90
CA ASP A 171 -26.24 5.88 -20.70
C ASP A 171 -26.53 5.42 -19.28
N ILE A 172 -25.59 5.62 -18.37
CA ILE A 172 -25.70 5.21 -16.96
C ILE A 172 -26.28 6.34 -16.13
N VAL A 173 -27.30 6.02 -15.32
CA VAL A 173 -27.89 6.93 -14.35
C VAL A 173 -27.65 6.41 -12.93
N SER A 174 -27.17 7.26 -12.06
CA SER A 174 -26.90 6.92 -10.66
C SER A 174 -27.31 8.04 -9.72
N SER A 175 -27.48 7.72 -8.44
CA SER A 175 -27.67 8.73 -7.40
C SER A 175 -26.36 9.38 -6.94
N LYS A 176 -25.22 8.71 -7.15
CA LYS A 176 -23.90 9.19 -6.72
C LYS A 176 -22.79 8.64 -7.59
N VAL A 177 -21.73 9.42 -7.76
CA VAL A 177 -20.43 8.95 -8.24
C VAL A 177 -19.39 9.04 -7.12
N VAL A 178 -18.51 8.04 -7.07
CA VAL A 178 -17.43 7.97 -6.06
C VAL A 178 -16.10 7.81 -6.77
N PHE A 179 -15.26 8.80 -6.67
CA PHE A 179 -13.94 8.80 -7.27
C PHE A 179 -12.91 8.11 -6.35
N SER A 180 -12.33 7.03 -6.83
CA SER A 180 -11.26 6.26 -6.15
C SER A 180 -10.03 6.10 -7.03
N GLU A 181 -9.67 7.16 -7.74
CA GLU A 181 -8.73 7.19 -8.87
C GLU A 181 -7.25 7.20 -8.44
N GLY A 182 -6.98 7.23 -7.13
CA GLY A 182 -5.61 7.34 -6.65
C GLY A 182 -4.94 8.62 -7.17
N ILE A 183 -3.78 8.47 -7.83
CA ILE A 183 -3.06 9.64 -8.40
C ILE A 183 -3.80 10.28 -9.58
N GLY A 184 -4.70 9.55 -10.23
CA GLY A 184 -5.58 10.08 -11.28
C GLY A 184 -6.40 11.27 -10.82
N GLY A 185 -6.72 11.35 -9.53
CA GLY A 185 -7.42 12.48 -8.94
C GLY A 185 -6.75 13.84 -9.16
N LEU A 186 -5.46 13.91 -9.49
CA LEU A 186 -4.79 15.17 -9.89
C LEU A 186 -5.35 15.75 -11.20
N LYS A 187 -5.86 14.89 -12.07
CA LYS A 187 -6.43 15.28 -13.37
C LYS A 187 -7.95 15.38 -13.34
N ASN A 188 -8.59 14.97 -12.25
CA ASN A 188 -10.04 15.01 -12.12
C ASN A 188 -10.53 16.46 -11.97
N PRO A 189 -11.34 16.99 -12.89
CA PRO A 189 -11.81 18.38 -12.86
C PRO A 189 -12.75 18.68 -11.69
N TYR A 190 -13.36 17.66 -11.12
CA TYR A 190 -14.27 17.76 -9.98
C TYR A 190 -13.53 17.85 -8.65
N PHE A 191 -12.23 17.56 -8.62
CA PHE A 191 -11.45 17.83 -7.42
C PHE A 191 -11.21 19.33 -7.31
N PRO A 192 -11.42 19.91 -6.11
CA PRO A 192 -11.25 21.34 -5.92
C PRO A 192 -9.83 21.77 -6.32
N LYS A 193 -9.75 22.75 -7.23
CA LYS A 193 -8.50 23.42 -7.57
C LYS A 193 -8.22 24.46 -6.48
N GLY A 194 -7.18 24.26 -5.69
CA GLY A 194 -6.77 25.21 -4.68
C GLY A 194 -6.56 24.62 -3.30
N PRO A 195 -6.04 25.39 -2.37
CA PRO A 195 -5.60 24.88 -1.09
C PRO A 195 -6.78 24.70 -0.14
N PHE A 196 -7.21 23.46 0.08
CA PHE A 196 -8.11 23.16 1.21
C PHE A 196 -7.45 23.46 2.56
N ILE A 197 -6.13 23.52 2.60
CA ILE A 197 -5.38 23.89 3.79
C ILE A 197 -4.15 24.73 3.35
N ARG A 198 -4.26 26.05 3.46
CA ARG A 198 -3.14 27.01 3.35
C ARG A 198 -2.22 26.87 2.12
N GLY A 199 -2.76 27.00 0.93
CA GLY A 199 -1.96 27.28 -0.29
C GLY A 199 -1.17 26.11 -0.89
N LYS A 200 -1.52 24.83 -0.63
CA LYS A 200 -0.77 23.66 -1.15
C LYS A 200 -1.69 22.61 -1.75
N GLU A 201 -1.18 21.94 -2.80
CA GLU A 201 -1.86 20.85 -3.49
C GLU A 201 -2.33 19.74 -2.53
N HIS A 202 -3.51 19.16 -2.80
CA HIS A 202 -4.10 18.10 -1.98
C HIS A 202 -3.28 16.82 -2.03
N PHE A 203 -2.70 16.53 -3.19
CA PHE A 203 -1.95 15.32 -3.46
C PHE A 203 -0.51 15.65 -3.82
N ILE A 204 0.41 14.98 -3.16
CA ILE A 204 1.81 15.00 -3.48
C ILE A 204 2.14 13.65 -4.12
N PRO A 205 2.36 13.60 -5.45
CA PRO A 205 2.79 12.38 -6.09
C PRO A 205 4.09 11.90 -5.45
N ASN A 206 4.16 10.60 -5.21
CA ASN A 206 5.35 10.01 -4.63
C ASN A 206 5.64 8.69 -5.34
N LYS A 207 6.54 8.77 -6.30
CA LYS A 207 6.97 7.62 -7.06
C LYS A 207 7.81 6.68 -6.18
N GLY A 208 7.53 5.40 -6.27
CA GLY A 208 8.32 4.35 -5.63
C GLY A 208 8.47 3.18 -6.57
N GLU A 209 9.68 2.65 -6.64
CA GLU A 209 10.00 1.53 -7.49
C GLU A 209 10.48 0.36 -6.65
N TYR A 210 10.02 -0.83 -7.01
CA TYR A 210 10.45 -2.10 -6.44
C TYR A 210 11.24 -2.89 -7.47
N VAL A 211 12.21 -3.63 -6.99
CA VAL A 211 12.98 -4.59 -7.79
C VAL A 211 12.67 -5.99 -7.27
N THR A 212 12.39 -6.94 -8.15
CA THR A 212 12.33 -8.36 -7.79
C THR A 212 13.66 -9.00 -8.10
N ILE A 213 14.22 -9.67 -7.12
CA ILE A 213 15.48 -10.41 -7.24
C ILE A 213 15.27 -11.90 -7.00
N LYS A 214 16.12 -12.73 -7.59
CA LYS A 214 16.28 -14.14 -7.25
C LYS A 214 17.54 -14.31 -6.42
N ALA A 215 17.45 -14.89 -5.23
CA ALA A 215 18.56 -15.06 -4.29
C ALA A 215 18.39 -16.35 -3.47
N PRO A 216 18.71 -17.54 -4.03
CA PRO A 216 18.47 -18.84 -3.38
C PRO A 216 19.17 -19.00 -2.04
N GLU A 217 20.35 -18.42 -1.89
CA GLU A 217 21.13 -18.50 -0.66
C GLU A 217 20.61 -17.61 0.48
N LEU A 218 19.75 -16.64 0.18
CA LEU A 218 19.24 -15.72 1.19
C LEU A 218 18.35 -16.40 2.21
N LYS A 219 17.56 -17.39 1.82
CA LYS A 219 16.72 -18.25 2.68
C LYS A 219 15.87 -17.47 3.71
N LEU A 220 15.47 -16.26 3.34
CA LEU A 220 14.69 -15.38 4.21
C LEU A 220 13.20 -15.78 4.14
N LYS A 221 12.59 -16.07 5.30
CA LYS A 221 11.17 -16.48 5.41
C LYS A 221 10.25 -15.40 5.95
N THR A 222 10.81 -14.33 6.54
CA THR A 222 10.08 -13.24 7.16
C THR A 222 10.34 -11.94 6.42
N LEU A 223 9.61 -10.87 6.77
CA LEU A 223 9.90 -9.54 6.26
C LEU A 223 11.16 -8.99 6.91
N LEU A 224 12.12 -8.55 6.13
CA LEU A 224 13.34 -7.92 6.63
C LEU A 224 13.30 -6.41 6.36
N LYS A 225 13.57 -5.61 7.39
CA LYS A 225 13.61 -4.16 7.31
C LYS A 225 14.96 -3.60 7.72
N GLY A 226 15.64 -3.02 6.78
CA GLY A 226 16.82 -2.18 6.95
C GLY A 226 16.56 -0.80 6.32
N PRO A 227 17.47 -0.28 5.47
CA PRO A 227 17.22 0.91 4.65
C PRO A 227 16.00 0.78 3.73
N ILE A 228 15.75 -0.44 3.24
CA ILE A 228 14.56 -0.82 2.46
C ILE A 228 13.92 -2.08 3.07
N PHE A 229 12.77 -2.50 2.53
CA PHE A 229 12.22 -3.82 2.81
C PHE A 229 12.79 -4.88 1.84
N VAL A 230 13.01 -6.09 2.35
CA VAL A 230 13.21 -7.31 1.58
C VAL A 230 12.08 -8.26 1.97
N MET A 231 11.29 -8.66 0.99
CA MET A 231 10.05 -9.41 1.21
C MET A 231 10.10 -10.71 0.42
N PRO A 232 9.96 -11.89 1.05
CA PRO A 232 9.82 -13.16 0.33
C PRO A 232 8.66 -13.09 -0.68
N TRP A 233 8.91 -13.58 -1.91
CA TRP A 233 7.93 -13.52 -3.01
C TRP A 233 7.61 -14.91 -3.61
N GLY A 234 8.11 -15.96 -2.98
CA GLY A 234 8.04 -17.36 -3.44
C GLY A 234 9.25 -17.77 -4.29
N GLU A 235 9.57 -19.06 -4.31
CA GLU A 235 10.60 -19.68 -5.18
C GLU A 235 11.95 -18.94 -5.20
N ASP A 236 12.48 -18.60 -4.03
CA ASP A 236 13.72 -17.83 -3.86
C ASP A 236 13.68 -16.41 -4.45
N LEU A 237 12.48 -15.94 -4.80
CA LEU A 237 12.26 -14.57 -5.23
C LEU A 237 12.03 -13.67 -4.03
N TYR A 238 12.51 -12.44 -4.14
CA TYR A 238 12.33 -11.41 -3.13
C TYR A 238 11.99 -10.08 -3.80
N LYS A 239 10.89 -9.45 -3.36
CA LYS A 239 10.55 -8.09 -3.75
C LYS A 239 11.27 -7.13 -2.81
N VAL A 240 12.11 -6.25 -3.34
CA VAL A 240 12.94 -5.33 -2.58
C VAL A 240 12.62 -3.88 -2.91
N GLY A 241 12.58 -3.03 -1.90
CA GLY A 241 12.25 -1.61 -2.11
C GLY A 241 11.56 -0.96 -0.92
N ALA A 242 11.00 0.21 -1.20
CA ALA A 242 10.98 0.88 -2.48
C ALA A 242 11.96 2.06 -2.52
N SER A 243 12.27 2.51 -3.72
CA SER A 243 12.78 3.86 -3.90
C SER A 243 11.73 4.89 -3.50
N TYR A 244 12.12 6.13 -3.33
CA TYR A 244 11.23 7.19 -2.87
C TYR A 244 11.60 8.50 -3.58
N LYS A 245 10.76 8.94 -4.52
CA LYS A 245 10.95 10.20 -5.25
C LYS A 245 9.70 11.06 -5.11
N ARG A 246 9.80 12.05 -4.24
CA ARG A 246 8.70 12.96 -3.94
C ARG A 246 8.47 13.90 -5.11
N GLU A 247 7.20 14.29 -5.31
CA GLU A 247 6.75 15.19 -6.39
C GLU A 247 7.01 14.65 -7.80
N ASP A 248 7.37 13.38 -7.93
CA ASP A 248 7.50 12.70 -9.21
C ASP A 248 6.20 11.98 -9.58
N SER A 249 5.57 12.43 -10.65
CA SER A 249 4.39 11.83 -11.26
C SER A 249 4.70 11.10 -12.58
N SER A 250 5.97 10.95 -12.94
CA SER A 250 6.38 10.24 -14.14
C SER A 250 6.03 8.76 -14.08
N SER A 251 5.58 8.21 -15.17
CA SER A 251 5.35 6.77 -15.32
C SER A 251 6.64 6.03 -15.67
N GLY A 252 6.63 4.72 -15.42
CA GLY A 252 7.72 3.83 -15.81
C GLY A 252 8.82 3.70 -14.77
N ILE A 253 9.72 2.77 -15.05
CA ILE A 253 10.89 2.44 -14.23
C ILE A 253 12.09 3.29 -14.61
N THR A 254 13.05 3.46 -13.68
CA THR A 254 14.29 4.20 -13.93
C THR A 254 15.51 3.43 -13.46
N GLU A 255 16.64 3.58 -14.16
CA GLU A 255 17.92 2.98 -13.74
C GLU A 255 18.39 3.58 -12.42
N GLU A 256 18.24 4.90 -12.24
CA GLU A 256 18.58 5.59 -11.00
C GLU A 256 17.90 4.96 -9.78
N SER A 257 16.59 4.72 -9.86
CA SER A 257 15.84 4.09 -8.77
C SER A 257 16.26 2.65 -8.53
N ARG A 258 16.56 1.89 -9.60
CA ARG A 258 17.09 0.53 -9.49
C ARG A 258 18.41 0.53 -8.72
N ASP A 259 19.34 1.39 -9.10
CA ASP A 259 20.67 1.46 -8.49
C ASP A 259 20.61 1.88 -7.02
N ILE A 260 19.72 2.82 -6.68
CA ILE A 260 19.44 3.20 -5.28
C ILE A 260 18.95 2.00 -4.48
N VAL A 261 18.00 1.22 -5.02
CA VAL A 261 17.44 0.05 -4.34
C VAL A 261 18.51 -1.03 -4.17
N LEU A 262 19.25 -1.36 -5.22
CA LEU A 262 20.30 -2.39 -5.19
C LEU A 262 21.48 -2.00 -4.29
N THR A 263 21.88 -0.73 -4.27
CA THR A 263 22.91 -0.23 -3.36
C THR A 263 22.48 -0.39 -1.89
N LYS A 264 21.22 -0.10 -1.59
CA LYS A 264 20.67 -0.32 -0.24
C LYS A 264 20.58 -1.80 0.10
N LEU A 265 20.21 -2.64 -0.86
CA LEU A 265 20.12 -4.09 -0.69
C LEU A 265 21.48 -4.69 -0.35
N ARG A 266 22.56 -4.33 -1.09
CA ARG A 266 23.93 -4.81 -0.85
C ARG A 266 24.46 -4.47 0.56
N LYS A 267 23.86 -3.47 1.22
CA LYS A 267 24.16 -3.17 2.64
C LYS A 267 23.45 -4.12 3.60
N MET A 268 22.47 -4.88 3.14
CA MET A 268 21.62 -5.73 3.98
C MET A 268 21.93 -7.22 3.81
N ILE A 269 22.36 -7.64 2.62
CA ILE A 269 22.62 -9.05 2.30
C ILE A 269 24.05 -9.26 1.85
N ALA A 270 24.55 -10.49 2.05
CA ALA A 270 25.92 -10.91 1.73
C ALA A 270 25.98 -11.87 0.52
N CYS A 271 24.87 -12.57 0.23
CA CYS A 271 24.81 -13.48 -0.91
C CYS A 271 24.63 -12.76 -2.24
N ASP A 272 24.94 -13.47 -3.32
CA ASP A 272 24.65 -13.04 -4.67
C ASP A 272 23.16 -13.06 -4.99
N PHE A 273 22.76 -12.30 -5.99
CA PHE A 273 21.41 -12.26 -6.49
C PHE A 273 21.35 -11.84 -7.95
N GLU A 274 20.29 -12.24 -8.61
CA GLU A 274 19.94 -11.85 -9.98
C GLU A 274 18.72 -10.90 -9.94
N VAL A 275 18.74 -9.87 -10.79
CA VAL A 275 17.58 -8.96 -10.96
C VAL A 275 16.64 -9.57 -11.97
N VAL A 276 15.41 -9.85 -11.56
CA VAL A 276 14.37 -10.48 -12.39
C VAL A 276 13.45 -9.46 -13.03
N SER A 277 13.01 -8.46 -12.27
CA SER A 277 12.08 -7.43 -12.77
C SER A 277 12.14 -6.16 -11.95
N GLN A 278 11.54 -5.11 -12.48
CA GLN A 278 11.37 -3.82 -11.81
C GLN A 278 9.97 -3.27 -12.09
N GLU A 279 9.35 -2.67 -11.09
CA GLU A 279 8.00 -2.11 -11.19
C GLU A 279 7.96 -0.74 -10.53
N ALA A 280 7.19 0.18 -11.12
CA ALA A 280 7.01 1.54 -10.61
C ALA A 280 5.55 1.83 -10.28
N GLY A 281 5.32 2.57 -9.21
CA GLY A 281 3.98 3.03 -8.84
C GLY A 281 4.02 4.40 -8.17
N ILE A 282 2.99 5.19 -8.39
CA ILE A 282 2.89 6.55 -7.85
C ILE A 282 1.87 6.55 -6.72
N ARG A 283 2.35 6.75 -5.50
CA ARG A 283 1.49 6.90 -4.32
C ARG A 283 0.86 8.29 -4.34
N PRO A 284 -0.45 8.36 -4.21
CA PRO A 284 -1.13 9.62 -4.03
C PRO A 284 -1.00 10.06 -2.55
N THR A 285 0.11 10.63 -2.14
CA THR A 285 0.38 11.02 -0.76
C THR A 285 -0.31 12.33 -0.40
N THR A 286 -0.81 12.45 0.83
CA THR A 286 -1.30 13.68 1.42
C THR A 286 -0.21 14.31 2.31
N LYS A 287 -0.33 15.61 2.61
CA LYS A 287 0.65 16.33 3.42
C LYS A 287 0.80 15.74 4.83
N ASP A 288 -0.30 15.38 5.44
CA ASP A 288 -0.36 14.80 6.79
C ASP A 288 -0.34 13.27 6.80
N ARG A 289 -0.25 12.63 5.61
CA ARG A 289 -0.27 11.18 5.40
C ARG A 289 -1.55 10.49 5.88
N ARG A 290 -2.65 11.24 5.97
CA ARG A 290 -3.97 10.70 6.34
C ARG A 290 -4.85 10.52 5.09
N PRO A 291 -5.83 9.61 5.15
CA PRO A 291 -6.80 9.47 4.10
C PRO A 291 -7.56 10.78 3.85
N PHE A 292 -7.81 11.08 2.59
CA PHE A 292 -8.68 12.17 2.20
C PHE A 292 -10.05 11.60 1.85
N LEU A 293 -11.07 11.97 2.63
CA LEU A 293 -12.46 11.56 2.45
C LEU A 293 -13.34 12.80 2.50
N GLY A 294 -14.29 12.90 1.57
CA GLY A 294 -15.22 14.03 1.56
C GLY A 294 -16.18 14.00 0.39
N SER A 295 -17.16 14.88 0.45
CA SER A 295 -18.07 15.19 -0.65
C SER A 295 -17.65 16.50 -1.28
N MET A 296 -18.00 16.70 -2.56
CA MET A 296 -17.76 17.96 -3.25
C MET A 296 -18.68 19.05 -2.71
N VAL A 297 -18.12 20.21 -2.40
CA VAL A 297 -18.89 21.32 -1.77
C VAL A 297 -20.01 21.83 -2.67
N ASN A 298 -19.82 21.75 -3.99
CA ASN A 298 -20.79 22.24 -4.99
C ASN A 298 -21.57 21.12 -5.69
N SER A 299 -21.44 19.88 -5.24
CA SER A 299 -22.09 18.73 -5.87
C SER A 299 -22.33 17.64 -4.83
N PRO A 300 -23.51 17.65 -4.15
CA PRO A 300 -23.81 16.71 -3.07
C PRO A 300 -23.90 15.25 -3.54
N ASN A 301 -23.97 15.03 -4.86
CA ASN A 301 -24.04 13.69 -5.46
C ASN A 301 -22.67 13.13 -5.87
N MET A 302 -21.60 13.89 -5.67
CA MET A 302 -20.24 13.46 -5.96
C MET A 302 -19.43 13.30 -4.66
N ASP A 303 -19.10 12.06 -4.33
CA ASP A 303 -18.26 11.71 -3.16
C ASP A 303 -16.85 11.35 -3.59
N ILE A 304 -15.88 11.93 -2.91
CA ILE A 304 -14.47 11.58 -3.04
C ILE A 304 -14.10 10.64 -1.91
N LYS A 305 -13.77 9.39 -2.22
CA LYS A 305 -13.22 8.47 -1.23
C LYS A 305 -11.82 8.03 -1.63
N ARG A 306 -10.92 8.19 -0.70
CA ARG A 306 -9.55 7.77 -0.85
C ARG A 306 -9.04 7.12 0.43
N CYS A 307 -8.56 5.89 0.32
CA CYS A 307 -7.72 5.25 1.33
C CYS A 307 -6.24 5.39 0.91
N VAL A 308 -5.41 5.85 1.81
CA VAL A 308 -3.94 5.85 1.67
C VAL A 308 -3.39 4.64 2.41
#